data_0b0e88dd18c30a4ca73785a09886f38b
#
_entry.id   0b0e88dd18c30a4ca73785a09886f38b
#
_cell.length_a   1.000
_cell.length_b   1.000
_cell.length_c   1.000
_cell.angle_alpha   90.00
_cell.angle_beta   90.00
_cell.angle_gamma   90.00
#
_symmetry.space_group_name_H-M   'P 1'
#
loop_
_entity.id
_entity.type
_entity.pdbx_description
1 polymer ?
#
loop_
_entity_poly.entity_id
_entity_poly.type
_entity_poly.pdbx_seq_one_letter_code
_entity_poly.pdbx_strand_id
1 'polypeptide(L)'
;MPTHIYIDADACPVREETYKVARRHSVPVTVVANNFIRVPKEPGFSFHLVNDNFDAADDYIAEAANKDAIVITSDILLAERVLKSGGRVLASNGKPMTMDTIGSQIAVRAIMADLRAGAEMPNIGGPPPFTQKDRSRFLEALHLMVVKG
;
A
#
# COMPACT_ATOMS: atom_id res chain seq x y z
N MET A 1 -14.01 -1.73 -16.90
CA MET A 1 -12.54 -1.88 -16.91
C MET A 1 -12.13 -2.72 -15.72
N PRO A 2 -11.27 -3.70 -15.91
CA PRO A 2 -10.90 -4.59 -14.82
C PRO A 2 -10.03 -3.88 -13.78
N THR A 3 -10.34 -4.11 -12.52
CA THR A 3 -9.52 -3.66 -11.42
C THR A 3 -8.16 -4.34 -11.48
N HIS A 4 -7.09 -3.64 -11.14
CA HIS A 4 -5.75 -4.19 -11.05
C HIS A 4 -5.14 -3.81 -9.71
N ILE A 5 -4.62 -4.79 -8.98
CA ILE A 5 -4.01 -4.56 -7.67
C ILE A 5 -2.49 -4.48 -7.82
N TYR A 6 -1.88 -3.45 -7.24
CA TYR A 6 -0.42 -3.31 -7.15
C TYR A 6 -0.03 -3.37 -5.68
N ILE A 7 0.94 -4.21 -5.36
CA ILE A 7 1.47 -4.30 -4.00
C ILE A 7 2.85 -3.67 -3.96
N ASP A 8 3.00 -2.62 -3.15
CA ASP A 8 4.30 -2.08 -2.76
C ASP A 8 4.84 -3.04 -1.69
N ALA A 9 5.63 -4.03 -2.12
CA ALA A 9 5.88 -5.22 -1.34
C ALA A 9 6.99 -5.10 -0.32
N ASP A 10 7.78 -4.05 -0.38
CA ASP A 10 8.82 -3.84 0.62
C ASP A 10 8.13 -3.54 1.96
N ALA A 11 8.25 -4.46 2.90
CA ALA A 11 7.59 -4.39 4.21
C ALA A 11 6.06 -4.48 4.18
N CYS A 12 5.49 -5.24 3.24
CA CYS A 12 4.03 -5.48 3.22
C CYS A 12 3.68 -6.79 3.94
N PRO A 13 2.97 -6.72 5.09
CA PRO A 13 2.62 -7.94 5.84
C PRO A 13 1.36 -8.63 5.36
N VAL A 14 0.67 -8.11 4.34
CA VAL A 14 -0.65 -8.63 3.92
C VAL A 14 -0.66 -9.15 2.49
N ARG A 15 0.47 -9.65 2.01
CA ARG A 15 0.54 -10.20 0.65
C ARG A 15 -0.37 -11.42 0.48
N GLU A 16 -0.35 -12.34 1.43
CA GLU A 16 -1.19 -13.55 1.34
C GLU A 16 -2.68 -13.20 1.36
N GLU A 17 -3.08 -12.26 2.19
CA GLU A 17 -4.46 -11.79 2.24
C GLU A 17 -4.88 -11.18 0.92
N THR A 18 -4.00 -10.39 0.30
CA THR A 18 -4.25 -9.80 -1.01
C THR A 18 -4.45 -10.89 -2.07
N TYR A 19 -3.60 -11.92 -2.06
CA TYR A 19 -3.72 -13.03 -3.02
C TYR A 19 -5.05 -13.75 -2.88
N LYS A 20 -5.51 -13.96 -1.65
CA LYS A 20 -6.82 -14.61 -1.40
C LYS A 20 -7.97 -13.84 -2.02
N VAL A 21 -8.01 -12.54 -1.81
CA VAL A 21 -9.07 -11.69 -2.36
C VAL A 21 -8.98 -11.66 -3.89
N ALA A 22 -7.78 -11.53 -4.42
CA ALA A 22 -7.57 -11.48 -5.86
C ALA A 22 -8.02 -12.77 -6.55
N ARG A 23 -7.71 -13.93 -5.96
CA ARG A 23 -8.16 -15.23 -6.51
C ARG A 23 -9.67 -15.33 -6.52
N ARG A 24 -10.30 -14.92 -5.43
CA ARG A 24 -11.75 -15.00 -5.30
C ARG A 24 -12.46 -14.18 -6.37
N HIS A 25 -11.90 -13.03 -6.72
CA HIS A 25 -12.55 -12.11 -7.65
C HIS A 25 -11.90 -12.09 -9.03
N SER A 26 -10.92 -12.93 -9.28
CA SER A 26 -10.18 -12.99 -10.54
C SER A 26 -9.57 -11.64 -10.93
N VAL A 27 -8.98 -10.94 -9.96
CA VAL A 27 -8.36 -9.65 -10.15
C VAL A 27 -6.85 -9.83 -10.31
N PRO A 28 -6.23 -9.25 -11.36
CA PRO A 28 -4.78 -9.37 -11.51
C PRO A 28 -4.03 -8.59 -10.43
N VAL A 29 -2.90 -9.15 -10.02
CA VAL A 29 -2.02 -8.57 -9.00
C VAL A 29 -0.61 -8.45 -9.55
N THR A 30 0.00 -7.29 -9.40
CA THR A 30 1.42 -7.08 -9.67
C THR A 30 2.13 -6.74 -8.35
N VAL A 31 3.09 -7.57 -7.99
CA VAL A 31 3.91 -7.35 -6.80
C VAL A 31 5.18 -6.61 -7.24
N VAL A 32 5.45 -5.48 -6.63
CA VAL A 32 6.60 -4.63 -6.98
C VAL A 32 7.55 -4.56 -5.78
N ALA A 33 8.81 -4.89 -5.99
CA ALA A 33 9.81 -4.86 -4.92
C ALA A 33 11.21 -4.69 -5.50
N ASN A 34 12.15 -4.26 -4.65
CA ASN A 34 13.55 -4.17 -5.03
C ASN A 34 14.34 -5.44 -4.70
N ASN A 35 13.70 -6.45 -4.11
CA ASN A 35 14.27 -7.76 -3.84
C ASN A 35 13.32 -8.82 -4.40
N PHE A 36 13.86 -9.97 -4.76
CA PHE A 36 13.02 -11.06 -5.25
C PHE A 36 12.03 -11.50 -4.17
N ILE A 37 10.76 -11.57 -4.55
CA ILE A 37 9.67 -12.08 -3.71
C ILE A 37 8.95 -13.15 -4.51
N ARG A 38 8.74 -14.31 -3.88
CA ARG A 38 7.99 -15.37 -4.51
C ARG A 38 6.51 -15.01 -4.58
N VAL A 39 5.95 -15.05 -5.78
CA VAL A 39 4.51 -14.84 -6.00
C VAL A 39 3.87 -16.15 -6.48
N PRO A 40 2.54 -16.31 -6.34
CA PRO A 40 1.88 -17.51 -6.85
C PRO A 40 2.13 -17.70 -8.34
N LYS A 41 2.40 -18.94 -8.75
CA LYS A 41 2.61 -19.29 -10.17
C LYS A 41 1.26 -19.62 -10.80
N GLU A 42 0.40 -18.61 -10.88
CA GLU A 42 -0.96 -18.74 -11.41
C GLU A 42 -1.21 -17.59 -12.35
N PRO A 43 -2.11 -17.75 -13.34
CA PRO A 43 -2.50 -16.62 -14.17
C PRO A 43 -3.02 -15.46 -13.33
N GLY A 44 -2.66 -14.25 -13.69
CA GLY A 44 -3.09 -13.06 -12.97
C GLY A 44 -2.12 -12.57 -11.90
N PHE A 45 -1.12 -13.35 -11.52
CA PHE A 45 -0.10 -12.94 -10.56
C PHE A 45 1.21 -12.68 -11.28
N SER A 46 1.77 -11.49 -11.07
CA SER A 46 3.06 -11.14 -11.68
C SER A 46 3.94 -10.43 -10.67
N PHE A 47 5.24 -10.51 -10.90
CA PHE A 47 6.23 -9.87 -10.06
C PHE A 47 7.07 -8.94 -10.92
N HIS A 48 7.28 -7.72 -10.45
CA HIS A 48 8.14 -6.75 -11.10
C HIS A 48 9.28 -6.35 -10.17
N LEU A 49 10.49 -6.74 -10.57
CA LEU A 49 11.70 -6.35 -9.84
C LEU A 49 12.12 -4.96 -10.28
N VAL A 50 12.29 -4.06 -9.32
CA VAL A 50 12.86 -2.73 -9.59
C VAL A 50 14.26 -2.67 -8.99
N ASN A 51 15.07 -1.68 -9.42
CA ASN A 51 16.39 -1.49 -8.81
C ASN A 51 16.22 -0.97 -7.38
N ASP A 52 17.31 -0.91 -6.63
CA ASP A 52 17.29 -0.49 -5.23
C ASP A 52 17.42 1.03 -5.03
N ASN A 53 17.23 1.82 -6.09
CA ASN A 53 17.09 3.26 -5.95
C ASN A 53 15.90 3.56 -5.06
N PHE A 54 16.01 4.63 -4.28
CA PHE A 54 15.07 4.98 -3.22
C PHE A 54 13.61 5.01 -3.68
N ASP A 55 13.33 5.59 -4.86
CA ASP A 55 11.97 5.78 -5.35
C ASP A 55 11.55 4.82 -6.46
N ALA A 56 12.35 3.78 -6.74
CA ALA A 56 12.11 2.96 -7.92
C ALA A 56 10.75 2.24 -7.90
N ALA A 57 10.37 1.65 -6.76
CA ALA A 57 9.07 0.97 -6.63
C ALA A 57 7.93 1.99 -6.70
N ASP A 58 8.07 3.11 -6.01
CA ASP A 58 7.07 4.17 -6.00
C ASP A 58 6.84 4.72 -7.41
N ASP A 59 7.90 4.99 -8.14
CA ASP A 59 7.80 5.51 -9.49
C ASP A 59 7.10 4.53 -10.43
N TYR A 60 7.47 3.24 -10.34
CA TYR A 60 6.83 2.22 -11.16
C TYR A 60 5.33 2.16 -10.90
N ILE A 61 4.94 2.08 -9.62
CA ILE A 61 3.53 1.97 -9.24
C ILE A 61 2.75 3.22 -9.63
N ALA A 62 3.32 4.40 -9.35
CA ALA A 62 2.64 5.66 -9.65
C ALA A 62 2.42 5.86 -11.15
N GLU A 63 3.37 5.45 -11.98
CA GLU A 63 3.23 5.54 -13.44
C GLU A 63 2.21 4.54 -13.96
N ALA A 64 2.10 3.36 -13.36
CA ALA A 64 1.16 2.34 -13.77
C ALA A 64 -0.26 2.60 -13.29
N ALA A 65 -0.43 3.31 -12.17
CA ALA A 65 -1.72 3.50 -11.53
C ALA A 65 -2.65 4.38 -12.36
N ASN A 66 -3.91 3.99 -12.39
CA ASN A 66 -4.98 4.74 -13.04
C ASN A 66 -6.26 4.56 -12.21
N LYS A 67 -7.40 4.98 -12.76
CA LYS A 67 -8.69 4.90 -12.06
C LYS A 67 -9.10 3.47 -11.68
N ASP A 68 -8.54 2.46 -12.34
CA ASP A 68 -8.86 1.05 -12.08
C ASP A 68 -7.87 0.40 -11.11
N ALA A 69 -6.88 1.13 -10.63
CA ALA A 69 -5.86 0.59 -9.75
C ALA A 69 -6.28 0.62 -8.29
N ILE A 70 -5.93 -0.46 -7.59
CA ILE A 70 -5.92 -0.49 -6.12
C ILE A 70 -4.47 -0.72 -5.72
N VAL A 71 -3.90 0.19 -4.94
CA VAL A 71 -2.51 0.09 -4.50
C VAL A 71 -2.47 -0.20 -3.01
N ILE A 72 -1.73 -1.24 -2.64
CA ILE A 72 -1.52 -1.60 -1.24
C ILE A 72 -0.18 -1.03 -0.82
N THR A 73 -0.21 -0.01 0.00
CA THR A 73 1.01 0.64 0.50
C THR A 73 0.73 1.38 1.80
N SER A 74 1.76 1.57 2.60
CA SER A 74 1.71 2.44 3.78
C SER A 74 2.49 3.74 3.55
N ASP A 75 3.04 3.92 2.36
CA ASP A 75 3.79 5.13 2.01
C ASP A 75 2.84 6.24 1.59
N ILE A 76 2.80 7.29 2.39
CA ILE A 76 1.90 8.42 2.19
C ILE A 76 2.19 9.16 0.88
N LEU A 77 3.46 9.30 0.53
CA LEU A 77 3.86 10.02 -0.69
C LEU A 77 3.43 9.26 -1.94
N LEU A 78 3.59 7.94 -1.95
CA LEU A 78 3.09 7.12 -3.04
C LEU A 78 1.57 7.18 -3.10
N ALA A 79 0.90 7.11 -1.95
CA ALA A 79 -0.56 7.19 -1.87
C ALA A 79 -1.07 8.48 -2.52
N GLU A 80 -0.44 9.61 -2.24
CA GLU A 80 -0.82 10.88 -2.84
C GLU A 80 -0.76 10.81 -4.38
N ARG A 81 0.33 10.27 -4.91
CA ARG A 81 0.51 10.16 -6.36
C ARG A 81 -0.56 9.27 -6.99
N VAL A 82 -0.88 8.15 -6.36
CA VAL A 82 -1.90 7.22 -6.86
C VAL A 82 -3.29 7.86 -6.83
N LEU A 83 -3.62 8.53 -5.73
CA LEU A 83 -4.92 9.20 -5.60
C LEU A 83 -5.11 10.29 -6.65
N LYS A 84 -4.04 11.03 -6.96
CA LYS A 84 -4.09 12.05 -8.01
C LYS A 84 -4.32 11.46 -9.39
N SER A 85 -3.93 10.19 -9.60
CA SER A 85 -4.18 9.46 -10.84
C SER A 85 -5.58 8.85 -10.91
N GLY A 86 -6.39 9.03 -9.87
CA GLY A 86 -7.73 8.45 -9.78
C GLY A 86 -7.78 7.05 -9.19
N GLY A 87 -6.64 6.48 -8.83
CA GLY A 87 -6.59 5.16 -8.19
C GLY A 87 -7.02 5.19 -6.74
N ARG A 88 -7.15 4.01 -6.15
CA ARG A 88 -7.52 3.86 -4.74
C ARG A 88 -6.33 3.27 -3.99
N VAL A 89 -6.21 3.61 -2.71
CA VAL A 89 -5.09 3.16 -1.88
C VAL A 89 -5.62 2.55 -0.59
N LEU A 90 -5.07 1.40 -0.22
CA LEU A 90 -5.41 0.72 1.02
C LEU A 90 -4.13 0.44 1.80
N ALA A 91 -4.10 0.89 3.05
CA ALA A 91 -2.99 0.59 3.94
C ALA A 91 -3.08 -0.85 4.46
N SER A 92 -1.96 -1.40 4.90
CA SER A 92 -1.89 -2.78 5.39
C SER A 92 -2.80 -3.05 6.59
N ASN A 93 -3.14 -2.03 7.36
CA ASN A 93 -4.05 -2.18 8.51
C ASN A 93 -5.53 -2.14 8.11
N GLY A 94 -5.83 -2.08 6.82
CA GLY A 94 -7.21 -2.06 6.32
C GLY A 94 -7.86 -0.69 6.28
N LYS A 95 -7.11 0.38 6.52
CA LYS A 95 -7.65 1.74 6.44
C LYS A 95 -7.43 2.31 5.06
N PRO A 96 -8.50 2.70 4.34
CA PRO A 96 -8.34 3.37 3.05
C PRO A 96 -7.64 4.72 3.25
N MET A 97 -6.74 5.04 2.32
CA MET A 97 -6.11 6.36 2.31
C MET A 97 -6.87 7.26 1.35
N THR A 98 -7.20 8.46 1.81
CA THR A 98 -7.86 9.49 0.99
C THR A 98 -7.01 10.76 1.02
N MET A 99 -7.31 11.72 0.14
CA MET A 99 -6.57 12.97 0.14
C MET A 99 -6.68 13.69 1.50
N ASP A 100 -7.85 13.60 2.15
CA ASP A 100 -8.04 14.20 3.47
C ASP A 100 -7.19 13.52 4.54
N THR A 101 -7.19 12.18 4.58
CA THR A 101 -6.43 11.46 5.61
C THR A 101 -4.92 11.60 5.41
N ILE A 102 -4.42 11.59 4.17
CA ILE A 102 -2.98 11.76 3.95
C ILE A 102 -2.53 13.19 4.23
N GLY A 103 -3.37 14.18 3.96
CA GLY A 103 -3.07 15.57 4.32
C GLY A 103 -2.82 15.73 5.81
N SER A 104 -3.69 15.15 6.64
CA SER A 104 -3.53 15.15 8.09
C SER A 104 -2.26 14.42 8.51
N GLN A 105 -1.95 13.28 7.91
CA GLN A 105 -0.75 12.52 8.24
C GLN A 105 0.52 13.27 7.87
N ILE A 106 0.53 13.94 6.72
CA ILE A 106 1.69 14.76 6.31
C ILE A 106 1.91 15.90 7.31
N ALA A 107 0.85 16.57 7.73
CA ALA A 107 0.95 17.64 8.72
C ALA A 107 1.48 17.14 10.06
N VAL A 108 1.00 16.00 10.54
CA VAL A 108 1.48 15.39 11.78
C VAL A 108 2.96 15.03 11.66
N ARG A 109 3.39 14.47 10.55
CA ARG A 109 4.80 14.14 10.32
C ARG A 109 5.68 15.38 10.37
N ALA A 110 5.26 16.50 9.78
CA ALA A 110 6.01 17.74 9.81
C ALA A 110 6.15 18.27 11.24
N ILE A 111 5.05 18.23 12.01
CA ILE A 111 5.05 18.67 13.40
C ILE A 111 6.00 17.80 14.23
N MET A 112 5.92 16.48 14.07
CA MET A 112 6.78 15.55 14.81
C MET A 112 8.26 15.72 14.45
N ALA A 113 8.56 16.00 13.19
CA ALA A 113 9.93 16.28 12.76
C ALA A 113 10.48 17.54 13.43
N ASP A 114 9.68 18.62 13.51
CA ASP A 114 10.06 19.84 14.18
C ASP A 114 10.31 19.61 15.68
N LEU A 115 9.45 18.85 16.33
CA LEU A 115 9.60 18.51 17.74
C LEU A 115 10.89 17.70 17.98
N ARG A 116 11.19 16.74 17.12
CA ARG A 116 12.43 15.96 17.24
C ARG A 116 13.68 16.79 17.02
N ALA A 117 13.62 17.78 16.14
CA ALA A 117 14.74 18.64 15.87
C ALA A 117 14.99 19.63 17.02
N GLY A 118 13.97 20.02 17.77
CA GLY A 118 14.04 21.05 18.78
C GLY A 118 14.12 20.59 20.21
N ALA A 119 13.97 19.30 20.52
CA ALA A 119 13.89 18.85 21.89
C ALA A 119 14.39 17.41 22.03
N GLU A 120 14.91 17.11 23.23
CA GLU A 120 15.15 15.74 23.62
C GLU A 120 13.80 15.05 23.80
N MET A 121 13.37 14.34 22.78
CA MET A 121 12.16 13.56 22.86
C MET A 121 12.45 12.25 23.57
N PRO A 122 11.65 11.85 24.57
CA PRO A 122 11.73 10.51 25.07
C PRO A 122 11.49 9.54 23.90
N ASN A 123 12.17 8.40 23.96
CA ASN A 123 12.02 7.39 22.94
C ASN A 123 10.58 6.90 22.93
N ILE A 124 9.76 7.46 22.05
CA ILE A 124 8.39 7.01 21.86
C ILE A 124 8.50 5.70 21.10
N GLY A 125 7.97 4.63 21.64
CA GLY A 125 7.96 3.34 20.94
C GLY A 125 7.46 3.49 19.53
N GLY A 126 7.92 2.61 18.63
CA GLY A 126 7.49 2.60 17.24
C GLY A 126 6.00 2.36 17.09
N PRO A 127 5.51 2.24 15.85
CA PRO A 127 4.10 1.97 15.63
C PRO A 127 3.66 0.68 16.33
N PRO A 128 2.37 0.57 16.70
CA PRO A 128 1.87 -0.64 17.33
C PRO A 128 2.17 -1.88 16.50
N PRO A 129 2.41 -3.04 17.11
CA PRO A 129 2.60 -4.27 16.34
C PRO A 129 1.42 -4.57 15.45
N PHE A 130 1.70 -5.15 14.29
CA PHE A 130 0.68 -5.59 13.36
C PHE A 130 -0.05 -6.80 13.97
N THR A 131 -1.39 -6.74 14.04
CA THR A 131 -2.18 -7.74 14.73
C THR A 131 -3.04 -8.56 13.78
N GLN A 132 -3.59 -9.67 14.28
CA GLN A 132 -4.57 -10.46 13.53
C GLN A 132 -5.83 -9.66 13.24
N LYS A 133 -6.20 -8.75 14.11
CA LYS A 133 -7.33 -7.84 13.88
C LYS A 133 -7.06 -6.93 12.68
N ASP A 134 -5.84 -6.45 12.53
CA ASP A 134 -5.44 -5.65 11.38
C ASP A 134 -5.55 -6.46 10.09
N ARG A 135 -5.15 -7.74 10.11
CA ARG A 135 -5.27 -8.63 8.94
C ARG A 135 -6.71 -8.84 8.55
N SER A 136 -7.58 -9.07 9.51
CA SER A 136 -9.02 -9.27 9.25
C SER A 136 -9.66 -8.01 8.69
N ARG A 137 -9.31 -6.86 9.22
CA ARG A 137 -9.78 -5.57 8.72
C ARG A 137 -9.32 -5.33 7.28
N PHE A 138 -8.07 -5.69 6.99
CA PHE A 138 -7.52 -5.55 5.64
C PHE A 138 -8.28 -6.44 4.65
N LEU A 139 -8.49 -7.71 4.99
CA LEU A 139 -9.23 -8.64 4.12
C LEU A 139 -10.60 -8.08 3.77
N GLU A 140 -11.34 -7.63 4.77
CA GLU A 140 -12.68 -7.09 4.57
C GLU A 140 -12.64 -5.82 3.71
N ALA A 141 -11.73 -4.91 4.02
CA ALA A 141 -11.61 -3.65 3.30
C ALA A 141 -11.25 -3.87 1.82
N LEU A 142 -10.30 -4.76 1.55
CA LEU A 142 -9.91 -5.04 0.17
C LEU A 142 -11.03 -5.72 -0.60
N HIS A 143 -11.71 -6.67 0.03
CA HIS A 143 -12.88 -7.32 -0.57
C HIS A 143 -13.92 -6.27 -1.00
N LEU A 144 -14.26 -5.36 -0.09
CA LEU A 144 -15.24 -4.32 -0.39
C LEU A 144 -14.79 -3.39 -1.52
N MET A 145 -13.51 -3.03 -1.55
CA MET A 145 -12.96 -2.21 -2.64
C MET A 145 -13.10 -2.89 -3.99
N VAL A 146 -12.80 -4.19 -4.05
CA VAL A 146 -12.88 -4.94 -5.29
C VAL A 146 -14.33 -5.07 -5.75
N VAL A 147 -15.25 -5.34 -4.82
CA VAL A 147 -16.68 -5.49 -5.13
C VAL A 147 -17.29 -4.20 -5.64
N LYS A 148 -16.90 -3.08 -5.06
CA LYS A 148 -17.39 -1.77 -5.49
C LYS A 148 -16.77 -1.31 -6.81
N GLY A 149 -15.67 -1.92 -7.17
CA GLY A 149 -14.97 -1.73 -8.42
C GLY A 149 -15.09 -0.44 -9.06
#